data_b729a2edd4a102080679dcc105afb813
#
_entry.id   b729a2edd4a102080679dcc105afb813
#
_cell.length_a   1.000
_cell.length_b   1.000
_cell.length_c   1.000
_cell.angle_alpha   90.00
_cell.angle_beta   90.00
_cell.angle_gamma   90.00
#
_symmetry.space_group_name_H-M   'P 1'
#
loop_
_entity.id
_entity.type
_entity.pdbx_description
1 polymer ?
#
loop_
_entity_poly.entity_id
_entity_poly.type
_entity_poly.pdbx_seq_one_letter_code
_entity_poly.pdbx_strand_id
1 'polypeptide(L)'
;TNYYEVKDYQSNLTGVGKYVAYDAKNKNIFNLKVTSRSSIYKFIALVLRSFEIEDTEENVHTFLEALFETFLDAAKRDDIRWLEHNRVQTDDGRIVDAFRIVFYELSIEIPQTLYLNTINKTIWQEAINGVVPVKHNIVELKEVTQSDLDADPYFLRYRKMYLNPSKELSMGLWAEEHSAQLAQKENRRLQDLFIQGKRNVLSATTTLEVGIDIGGLSGILMANV
;
A
#
# COMPACT_ATOMS: atom_id res chain seq x y z
N THR A 1 18.30 15.17 11.09
CA THR A 1 17.66 14.29 10.12
C THR A 1 17.74 12.87 10.67
N ASN A 2 16.62 12.37 11.18
CA ASN A 2 16.57 11.02 11.73
C ASN A 2 16.38 10.05 10.55
N TYR A 3 17.43 9.35 10.19
CA TYR A 3 17.34 8.19 9.29
C TYR A 3 16.84 7.01 10.12
N TYR A 4 15.68 6.49 9.80
CA TYR A 4 15.27 5.18 10.30
C TYR A 4 15.94 4.11 9.44
N GLU A 5 16.92 3.40 10.00
CA GLU A 5 17.46 2.22 9.36
C GLU A 5 16.38 1.13 9.26
N VAL A 6 15.95 0.84 8.06
CA VAL A 6 15.00 -0.26 7.76
C VAL A 6 15.79 -1.55 7.58
N LYS A 7 16.58 -1.95 8.60
CA LYS A 7 17.47 -3.12 8.50
C LYS A 7 16.76 -4.47 8.43
N ASP A 8 15.55 -4.60 8.94
CA ASP A 8 14.90 -5.92 9.12
C ASP A 8 13.57 -6.13 8.38
N TYR A 9 13.12 -5.17 7.58
CA TYR A 9 11.83 -5.29 6.90
C TYR A 9 11.83 -6.31 5.73
N GLN A 10 12.99 -6.63 5.17
CA GLN A 10 13.08 -7.56 4.04
C GLN A 10 12.82 -9.03 4.41
N SER A 11 13.01 -9.42 5.66
CA SER A 11 12.80 -10.81 6.10
C SER A 11 11.34 -11.16 6.37
N ASN A 12 10.47 -10.17 6.59
CA ASN A 12 9.10 -10.37 7.05
C ASN A 12 8.01 -10.01 6.03
N LEU A 13 8.38 -9.55 4.83
CA LEU A 13 7.42 -9.37 3.73
C LEU A 13 7.06 -10.74 3.12
N THR A 14 6.29 -11.52 3.87
CA THR A 14 5.69 -12.75 3.36
C THR A 14 4.67 -12.37 2.29
N GLY A 15 4.90 -12.82 1.05
CA GLY A 15 3.98 -12.64 -0.08
C GLY A 15 4.37 -11.56 -1.10
N VAL A 16 5.43 -10.78 -0.87
CA VAL A 16 6.01 -9.89 -1.88
C VAL A 16 7.30 -10.55 -2.41
N GLY A 17 7.39 -10.71 -3.73
CA GLY A 17 8.60 -11.23 -4.35
C GLY A 17 9.80 -10.34 -4.00
N LYS A 18 10.86 -10.95 -3.46
CA LYS A 18 12.10 -10.24 -3.10
C LYS A 18 12.91 -9.84 -4.33
N TYR A 19 12.70 -10.54 -5.42
CA TYR A 19 13.42 -10.39 -6.68
C TYR A 19 12.43 -10.14 -7.80
N VAL A 20 12.84 -9.36 -8.78
CA VAL A 20 12.08 -9.13 -10.00
C VAL A 20 12.75 -9.91 -11.12
N ALA A 21 11.98 -10.71 -11.85
CA ALA A 21 12.44 -11.46 -13.00
C ALA A 21 11.36 -11.50 -14.09
N TYR A 22 11.77 -11.84 -15.31
CA TYR A 22 10.86 -12.02 -16.43
C TYR A 22 10.72 -13.52 -16.75
N ASP A 23 9.49 -13.97 -16.96
CA ASP A 23 9.14 -15.38 -17.27
C ASP A 23 9.69 -16.42 -16.27
N ALA A 24 9.60 -16.10 -14.99
CA ALA A 24 10.09 -16.93 -13.91
C ALA A 24 9.06 -17.07 -12.78
N LYS A 25 8.97 -18.27 -12.20
CA LYS A 25 8.08 -18.56 -11.07
C LYS A 25 8.87 -19.09 -9.88
N ASN A 26 8.72 -18.41 -8.76
CA ASN A 26 9.16 -18.83 -7.43
C ASN A 26 8.45 -17.94 -6.40
N LYS A 27 8.26 -18.41 -5.17
CA LYS A 27 7.63 -17.64 -4.08
C LYS A 27 8.34 -16.33 -3.73
N ASN A 28 9.61 -16.19 -4.09
CA ASN A 28 10.43 -15.00 -3.86
C ASN A 28 10.58 -14.12 -5.11
N ILE A 29 9.95 -14.49 -6.22
CA ILE A 29 10.05 -13.77 -7.50
C ILE A 29 8.74 -13.04 -7.79
N PHE A 30 8.87 -11.75 -8.07
CA PHE A 30 7.84 -10.98 -8.73
C PHE A 30 8.05 -11.12 -10.25
N ASN A 31 7.17 -11.87 -10.89
CA ASN A 31 7.26 -12.13 -12.34
C ASN A 31 6.66 -10.98 -13.13
N LEU A 32 7.46 -10.34 -13.99
CA LEU A 32 6.98 -9.25 -14.87
C LEU A 32 6.24 -9.76 -16.11
N LYS A 33 6.38 -11.02 -16.49
CA LYS A 33 5.51 -11.62 -17.50
C LYS A 33 4.13 -11.91 -16.91
N VAL A 34 3.29 -10.90 -16.95
CA VAL A 34 1.98 -10.88 -16.29
C VAL A 34 0.84 -11.05 -17.31
N THR A 35 -0.29 -11.55 -16.84
CA THR A 35 -1.48 -11.71 -17.69
C THR A 35 -2.25 -10.40 -17.84
N SER A 36 -3.14 -10.30 -18.82
CA SER A 36 -4.02 -9.13 -19.06
C SER A 36 -4.94 -8.76 -17.88
N ARG A 37 -5.09 -9.65 -16.90
CA ARG A 37 -5.83 -9.37 -15.65
C ARG A 37 -5.02 -8.56 -14.64
N SER A 38 -3.70 -8.56 -14.75
CA SER A 38 -2.81 -7.85 -13.85
C SER A 38 -2.97 -6.33 -13.94
N SER A 39 -2.85 -5.64 -12.82
CA SER A 39 -2.84 -4.17 -12.77
C SER A 39 -1.66 -3.56 -13.53
N ILE A 40 -0.50 -4.23 -13.50
CA ILE A 40 0.70 -3.80 -14.25
C ILE A 40 0.44 -3.88 -15.76
N TYR A 41 -0.09 -5.01 -16.25
CA TYR A 41 -0.44 -5.12 -17.66
C TYR A 41 -1.37 -3.99 -18.12
N LYS A 42 -2.45 -3.77 -17.35
CA LYS A 42 -3.42 -2.72 -17.66
C LYS A 42 -2.81 -1.32 -17.63
N PHE A 43 -1.91 -1.07 -16.71
CA PHE A 43 -1.20 0.21 -16.64
C PHE A 43 -0.30 0.39 -17.86
N ILE A 44 0.50 -0.60 -18.24
CA ILE A 44 1.37 -0.52 -19.42
C ILE A 44 0.53 -0.38 -20.71
N ALA A 45 -0.59 -1.11 -20.82
CA ALA A 45 -1.50 -0.95 -21.94
C ALA A 45 -2.03 0.50 -22.06
N LEU A 46 -2.40 1.14 -20.95
CA LEU A 46 -2.79 2.55 -20.94
C LEU A 46 -1.65 3.49 -21.32
N VAL A 47 -0.44 3.21 -20.83
CA VAL A 47 0.76 3.99 -21.18
C VAL A 47 1.03 3.88 -22.68
N LEU A 48 1.03 2.70 -23.27
CA LEU A 48 1.23 2.53 -24.71
C LEU A 48 0.20 3.31 -25.53
N ARG A 49 -1.08 3.22 -25.16
CA ARG A 49 -2.15 4.01 -25.82
C ARG A 49 -1.90 5.52 -25.73
N SER A 50 -1.40 6.00 -24.59
CA SER A 50 -1.11 7.44 -24.41
C SER A 50 0.00 7.93 -25.35
N PHE A 51 0.84 7.03 -25.84
CA PHE A 51 1.86 7.29 -26.87
C PHE A 51 1.42 6.88 -28.28
N GLU A 52 0.12 6.64 -28.48
CA GLU A 52 -0.45 6.23 -29.77
C GLU A 52 0.09 4.87 -30.28
N ILE A 53 0.55 4.02 -29.37
CA ILE A 53 0.99 2.66 -29.65
C ILE A 53 -0.15 1.69 -29.35
N GLU A 54 -0.41 0.75 -30.26
CA GLU A 54 -1.41 -0.29 -30.02
C GLU A 54 -1.05 -1.14 -28.79
N ASP A 55 -2.01 -1.34 -27.91
CA ASP A 55 -1.86 -2.10 -26.67
C ASP A 55 -2.13 -3.60 -26.84
N THR A 56 -1.61 -4.16 -27.93
CA THR A 56 -1.66 -5.61 -28.17
C THR A 56 -0.92 -6.37 -27.07
N GLU A 57 -1.26 -7.62 -26.84
CA GLU A 57 -0.57 -8.46 -25.87
C GLU A 57 0.93 -8.55 -26.19
N GLU A 58 1.29 -8.63 -27.46
CA GLU A 58 2.67 -8.64 -27.93
C GLU A 58 3.40 -7.34 -27.55
N ASN A 59 2.83 -6.18 -27.86
CA ASN A 59 3.45 -4.88 -27.54
C ASN A 59 3.61 -4.66 -26.04
N VAL A 60 2.62 -5.06 -25.23
CA VAL A 60 2.71 -4.95 -23.76
C VAL A 60 3.83 -5.85 -23.24
N HIS A 61 3.94 -7.09 -23.71
CA HIS A 61 4.99 -7.99 -23.28
C HIS A 61 6.37 -7.56 -23.75
N THR A 62 6.50 -7.09 -24.99
CA THR A 62 7.75 -6.53 -25.53
C THR A 62 8.22 -5.35 -24.67
N PHE A 63 7.31 -4.47 -24.28
CA PHE A 63 7.63 -3.34 -23.41
C PHE A 63 8.07 -3.80 -22.01
N LEU A 64 7.36 -4.74 -21.38
CA LEU A 64 7.70 -5.26 -20.06
C LEU A 64 9.04 -6.00 -20.05
N GLU A 65 9.36 -6.72 -21.10
CA GLU A 65 10.64 -7.40 -21.28
C GLU A 65 11.77 -6.38 -21.43
N ALA A 66 11.60 -5.39 -22.31
CA ALA A 66 12.58 -4.31 -22.48
C ALA A 66 12.80 -3.50 -21.17
N LEU A 67 11.73 -3.26 -20.41
CA LEU A 67 11.81 -2.64 -19.09
C LEU A 67 12.63 -3.50 -18.11
N PHE A 68 12.36 -4.80 -18.07
CA PHE A 68 13.11 -5.74 -17.24
C PHE A 68 14.60 -5.74 -17.59
N GLU A 69 14.95 -5.88 -18.88
CA GLU A 69 16.34 -5.87 -19.33
C GLU A 69 17.05 -4.56 -18.99
N THR A 70 16.37 -3.43 -19.13
CA THR A 70 16.92 -2.13 -18.76
C THR A 70 17.29 -2.05 -17.27
N PHE A 71 16.40 -2.51 -16.39
CA PHE A 71 16.69 -2.57 -14.95
C PHE A 71 17.72 -3.62 -14.58
N LEU A 72 17.73 -4.76 -15.27
CA LEU A 72 18.71 -5.81 -15.06
C LEU A 72 20.12 -5.33 -15.43
N ASP A 73 20.26 -4.63 -16.55
CA ASP A 73 21.54 -4.04 -16.96
C ASP A 73 21.98 -2.92 -16.01
N ALA A 74 21.06 -2.11 -15.54
CA ALA A 74 21.34 -1.13 -14.49
C ALA A 74 21.82 -1.80 -13.19
N ALA A 75 21.21 -2.92 -12.80
CA ALA A 75 21.57 -3.69 -11.60
C ALA A 75 22.97 -4.36 -11.68
N LYS A 76 23.52 -4.51 -12.87
CA LYS A 76 24.88 -5.05 -13.09
C LYS A 76 25.96 -3.96 -13.02
N ARG A 77 25.58 -2.69 -12.93
CA ARG A 77 26.51 -1.56 -12.92
C ARG A 77 26.92 -1.19 -11.50
N ASP A 78 28.19 -0.92 -11.29
CA ASP A 78 28.75 -0.57 -9.97
C ASP A 78 28.33 0.85 -9.49
N ASP A 79 27.95 1.73 -10.41
CA ASP A 79 27.49 3.09 -10.10
C ASP A 79 26.01 3.17 -9.69
N ILE A 80 25.26 2.10 -9.89
CA ILE A 80 23.85 1.97 -9.50
C ILE A 80 23.73 1.19 -8.19
N ARG A 81 23.50 1.87 -7.06
CA ARG A 81 23.46 1.24 -5.74
C ARG A 81 22.08 0.78 -5.30
N TRP A 82 21.02 1.39 -5.84
CA TRP A 82 19.65 1.07 -5.45
C TRP A 82 19.07 -0.17 -6.13
N LEU A 83 19.83 -0.77 -7.06
CA LEU A 83 19.53 -2.05 -7.69
C LEU A 83 20.68 -3.04 -7.46
N GLU A 84 20.33 -4.29 -7.28
CA GLU A 84 21.31 -5.37 -7.11
C GLU A 84 20.94 -6.53 -8.03
N HIS A 85 21.89 -6.96 -8.86
CA HIS A 85 21.76 -8.17 -9.69
C HIS A 85 21.87 -9.43 -8.86
N ASN A 86 21.00 -10.41 -9.14
CA ASN A 86 20.99 -11.70 -8.47
C ASN A 86 20.70 -12.81 -9.48
N ARG A 87 21.12 -14.03 -9.18
CA ARG A 87 20.72 -15.24 -9.88
C ARG A 87 19.84 -16.08 -8.96
N VAL A 88 18.63 -16.37 -9.39
CA VAL A 88 17.61 -17.02 -8.57
C VAL A 88 17.14 -18.30 -9.22
N GLN A 89 16.99 -19.37 -8.44
CA GLN A 89 16.44 -20.62 -8.91
C GLN A 89 14.93 -20.55 -8.95
N THR A 90 14.34 -20.94 -10.06
CA THR A 90 12.90 -21.06 -10.26
C THR A 90 12.37 -22.39 -9.71
N ASP A 91 11.03 -22.52 -9.58
CA ASP A 91 10.38 -23.74 -9.10
C ASP A 91 10.61 -24.96 -10.03
N ASP A 92 10.88 -24.72 -11.31
CA ASP A 92 11.24 -25.73 -12.32
C ASP A 92 12.74 -26.03 -12.38
N GLY A 93 13.53 -25.47 -11.47
CA GLY A 93 14.96 -25.72 -11.32
C GLY A 93 15.87 -24.89 -12.24
N ARG A 94 15.35 -24.04 -13.12
CA ARG A 94 16.16 -23.13 -13.93
C ARG A 94 16.80 -22.05 -13.05
N ILE A 95 17.97 -21.58 -13.44
CA ILE A 95 18.59 -20.40 -12.85
C ILE A 95 18.36 -19.23 -13.80
N VAL A 96 17.75 -18.18 -13.30
CA VAL A 96 17.43 -16.96 -14.07
C VAL A 96 18.11 -15.75 -13.45
N ASP A 97 18.42 -14.78 -14.30
CA ASP A 97 18.84 -13.47 -13.82
C ASP A 97 17.65 -12.71 -13.28
N ALA A 98 17.87 -11.99 -12.19
CA ALA A 98 16.87 -11.20 -11.50
C ALA A 98 17.54 -9.96 -10.89
N PHE A 99 16.75 -8.97 -10.54
CA PHE A 99 17.24 -7.86 -9.73
C PHE A 99 16.35 -7.66 -8.49
N ARG A 100 16.89 -6.96 -7.51
CA ARG A 100 16.12 -6.48 -6.36
C ARG A 100 16.38 -5.01 -6.12
N ILE A 101 15.39 -4.35 -5.51
CA ILE A 101 15.53 -2.96 -5.06
C ILE A 101 16.19 -2.97 -3.68
N VAL A 102 17.21 -2.13 -3.52
CA VAL A 102 17.97 -1.97 -2.29
C VAL A 102 17.40 -0.79 -1.53
N PHE A 103 16.46 -1.04 -0.62
CA PHE A 103 15.64 0.00 0.01
C PHE A 103 16.43 1.01 0.85
N TYR A 104 17.56 0.64 1.44
CA TYR A 104 18.38 1.56 2.23
C TYR A 104 19.15 2.59 1.38
N GLU A 105 19.18 2.39 0.06
CA GLU A 105 19.77 3.35 -0.90
C GLU A 105 18.70 4.29 -1.49
N LEU A 106 17.45 4.15 -1.10
CA LEU A 106 16.35 5.02 -1.54
C LEU A 106 16.22 6.22 -0.61
N SER A 107 15.94 7.38 -1.17
CA SER A 107 15.54 8.58 -0.45
C SER A 107 14.03 8.80 -0.56
N ILE A 108 13.46 9.43 0.46
CA ILE A 108 12.07 9.87 0.44
C ILE A 108 12.08 11.37 0.19
N GLU A 109 11.47 11.79 -0.89
CA GLU A 109 11.31 13.19 -1.25
C GLU A 109 9.83 13.59 -1.22
N ILE A 110 9.59 14.85 -0.86
CA ILE A 110 8.24 15.43 -0.93
C ILE A 110 8.13 16.11 -2.29
N PRO A 111 7.30 15.62 -3.21
CA PRO A 111 7.14 16.22 -4.53
C PRO A 111 6.46 17.59 -4.41
N GLN A 112 6.86 18.53 -5.26
CA GLN A 112 6.26 19.85 -5.34
C GLN A 112 4.91 19.82 -6.04
N THR A 113 4.79 18.98 -7.05
CA THR A 113 3.59 18.77 -7.85
C THR A 113 3.08 17.35 -7.64
N LEU A 114 1.78 17.22 -7.55
CA LEU A 114 1.08 15.95 -7.38
C LEU A 114 -0.03 15.82 -8.43
N TYR A 115 -0.38 14.60 -8.78
CA TYR A 115 -1.46 14.28 -9.69
C TYR A 115 -2.63 13.67 -8.91
N LEU A 116 -3.74 14.41 -8.81
CA LEU A 116 -4.95 13.98 -8.16
C LEU A 116 -5.89 13.34 -9.18
N ASN A 117 -6.24 12.08 -8.97
CA ASN A 117 -7.37 11.48 -9.68
C ASN A 117 -8.66 12.02 -9.05
N THR A 118 -9.42 12.82 -9.82
CA THR A 118 -10.63 13.50 -9.30
C THR A 118 -11.76 12.53 -9.02
N ILE A 119 -11.77 11.35 -9.66
CA ILE A 119 -12.83 10.35 -9.53
C ILE A 119 -12.71 9.58 -8.22
N ASN A 120 -11.51 9.06 -7.91
CA ASN A 120 -11.31 8.19 -6.75
C ASN A 120 -10.47 8.81 -5.62
N LYS A 121 -10.08 10.08 -5.77
CA LYS A 121 -9.27 10.83 -4.80
C LYS A 121 -7.89 10.23 -4.50
N THR A 122 -7.37 9.36 -5.37
CA THR A 122 -5.99 8.89 -5.23
C THR A 122 -5.00 9.96 -5.69
N ILE A 123 -3.87 10.03 -5.00
CA ILE A 123 -2.79 10.98 -5.30
C ILE A 123 -1.58 10.19 -5.80
N TRP A 124 -0.97 10.71 -6.85
CA TRP A 124 0.24 10.16 -7.46
C TRP A 124 1.31 11.24 -7.53
N GLN A 125 2.55 10.83 -7.36
CA GLN A 125 3.70 11.74 -7.46
C GLN A 125 4.09 12.00 -8.90
N GLU A 126 3.84 11.03 -9.76
CA GLU A 126 4.18 11.09 -11.18
C GLU A 126 3.06 10.49 -12.03
N ALA A 127 2.96 10.98 -13.24
CA ALA A 127 2.10 10.43 -14.29
C ALA A 127 2.92 10.30 -15.58
N ILE A 128 2.83 9.14 -16.20
CA ILE A 128 3.50 8.88 -17.49
C ILE A 128 2.54 9.29 -18.61
N ASN A 129 2.85 10.39 -19.29
CA ASN A 129 1.99 10.95 -20.33
C ASN A 129 0.51 11.05 -19.91
N GLY A 130 0.25 11.55 -18.68
CA GLY A 130 -1.09 11.68 -18.12
C GLY A 130 -1.72 10.38 -17.63
N VAL A 131 -0.96 9.29 -17.55
CA VAL A 131 -1.43 7.98 -17.09
C VAL A 131 -0.82 7.63 -15.74
N VAL A 132 -1.65 7.11 -14.83
CA VAL A 132 -1.25 6.60 -13.50
C VAL A 132 -1.75 5.17 -13.31
N PRO A 133 -1.13 4.36 -12.43
CA PRO A 133 -1.62 3.02 -12.13
C PRO A 133 -3.01 3.07 -11.49
N VAL A 134 -4.03 2.57 -12.17
CA VAL A 134 -5.42 2.57 -11.69
C VAL A 134 -6.07 1.21 -11.88
N LYS A 135 -7.05 0.88 -11.03
CA LYS A 135 -7.82 -0.36 -11.18
C LYS A 135 -8.81 -0.32 -12.33
N HIS A 136 -9.24 0.87 -12.75
CA HIS A 136 -10.27 1.10 -13.78
C HIS A 136 -9.73 2.01 -14.88
N ASN A 137 -10.24 1.83 -16.09
CA ASN A 137 -9.76 2.53 -17.28
C ASN A 137 -10.10 4.02 -17.34
N ILE A 138 -10.86 4.54 -16.37
CA ILE A 138 -11.26 5.96 -16.35
C ILE A 138 -10.33 6.68 -15.39
N VAL A 139 -9.56 7.61 -15.95
CA VAL A 139 -8.62 8.45 -15.21
C VAL A 139 -8.91 9.88 -15.59
N GLU A 140 -9.17 10.70 -14.59
CA GLU A 140 -9.26 12.14 -14.72
C GLU A 140 -8.27 12.75 -13.75
N LEU A 141 -7.10 13.13 -14.27
CA LEU A 141 -6.01 13.68 -13.48
C LEU A 141 -6.05 15.19 -13.49
N LYS A 142 -5.88 15.76 -12.32
CA LYS A 142 -5.63 17.17 -12.10
C LYS A 142 -4.28 17.33 -11.43
N GLU A 143 -3.44 18.17 -11.99
CA GLU A 143 -2.22 18.62 -11.32
C GLU A 143 -2.60 19.50 -10.12
N VAL A 144 -2.04 19.18 -8.97
CA VAL A 144 -2.31 19.87 -7.70
C VAL A 144 -1.03 20.07 -6.91
N THR A 145 -1.00 21.14 -6.14
CA THR A 145 0.06 21.41 -5.16
C THR A 145 -0.36 20.90 -3.77
N GLN A 146 0.58 20.87 -2.85
CA GLN A 146 0.26 20.59 -1.45
C GLN A 146 -0.76 21.59 -0.88
N SER A 147 -0.68 22.85 -1.32
CA SER A 147 -1.63 23.89 -0.88
C SER A 147 -3.05 23.62 -1.37
N ASP A 148 -3.21 23.10 -2.59
CA ASP A 148 -4.53 22.72 -3.12
C ASP A 148 -5.13 21.54 -2.32
N LEU A 149 -4.31 20.56 -1.94
CA LEU A 149 -4.75 19.45 -1.10
C LEU A 149 -5.15 19.91 0.30
N ASP A 150 -4.41 20.88 0.86
CA ASP A 150 -4.71 21.45 2.18
C ASP A 150 -6.02 22.24 2.19
N ALA A 151 -6.42 22.79 1.05
CA ALA A 151 -7.70 23.49 0.90
C ALA A 151 -8.88 22.51 0.70
N ASP A 152 -8.65 21.28 0.26
CA ASP A 152 -9.70 20.27 0.08
C ASP A 152 -10.09 19.64 1.43
N PRO A 153 -11.37 19.72 1.88
CA PRO A 153 -11.83 19.17 3.16
C PRO A 153 -11.54 17.68 3.33
N TYR A 154 -11.53 16.91 2.25
CA TYR A 154 -11.24 15.49 2.27
C TYR A 154 -9.81 15.21 2.74
N PHE A 155 -8.81 15.91 2.17
CA PHE A 155 -7.41 15.73 2.54
C PHE A 155 -7.06 16.46 3.84
N LEU A 156 -7.64 17.63 4.07
CA LEU A 156 -7.43 18.39 5.30
C LEU A 156 -7.79 17.59 6.56
N ARG A 157 -8.82 16.72 6.49
CA ARG A 157 -9.20 15.83 7.58
C ARG A 157 -8.04 14.89 7.95
N TYR A 158 -7.44 14.24 6.95
CA TYR A 158 -6.32 13.32 7.18
C TYR A 158 -5.07 14.07 7.66
N ARG A 159 -4.78 15.23 7.10
CA ARG A 159 -3.66 16.05 7.55
C ARG A 159 -3.80 16.48 9.00
N LYS A 160 -4.96 16.96 9.41
CA LYS A 160 -5.23 17.28 10.82
C LYS A 160 -5.04 16.07 11.72
N MET A 161 -5.44 14.89 11.25
CA MET A 161 -5.32 13.65 12.01
C MET A 161 -3.87 13.22 12.22
N TYR A 162 -2.99 13.43 11.24
CA TYR A 162 -1.60 12.95 11.28
C TYR A 162 -0.57 14.01 11.69
N LEU A 163 -0.76 15.27 11.31
CA LEU A 163 0.22 16.33 11.55
C LEU A 163 -0.09 17.20 12.78
N ASN A 164 -1.36 17.34 13.12
CA ASN A 164 -1.80 18.01 14.34
C ASN A 164 -2.65 17.01 15.14
N PRO A 165 -2.03 16.10 15.88
CA PRO A 165 -2.78 15.35 16.87
C PRO A 165 -3.21 16.36 17.93
N SER A 166 -4.33 17.07 17.69
CA SER A 166 -4.99 17.81 18.75
C SER A 166 -5.26 16.81 19.88
N LYS A 167 -5.27 17.28 21.13
CA LYS A 167 -5.57 16.41 22.27
C LYS A 167 -6.87 15.60 22.09
N GLU A 168 -7.75 16.05 21.22
CA GLU A 168 -9.00 15.37 20.84
C GLU A 168 -8.82 14.20 19.85
N LEU A 169 -7.76 14.24 19.02
CA LEU A 169 -7.43 13.18 18.04
C LEU A 169 -6.26 12.28 18.51
N SER A 170 -5.57 12.65 19.59
CA SER A 170 -4.53 11.82 20.21
C SER A 170 -5.09 10.67 21.06
N MET A 171 -6.39 10.39 20.95
CA MET A 171 -6.95 9.15 21.48
C MET A 171 -6.44 8.00 20.63
N GLY A 172 -5.33 7.41 21.08
CA GLY A 172 -4.89 6.11 20.55
C GLY A 172 -6.07 5.14 20.55
N LEU A 173 -6.13 4.23 19.59
CA LEU A 173 -7.09 3.14 19.64
C LEU A 173 -6.72 2.23 20.83
N TRP A 174 -7.50 2.30 21.86
CA TRP A 174 -7.38 1.45 23.04
C TRP A 174 -8.50 0.41 22.97
N ALA A 175 -8.18 -0.70 22.34
CA ALA A 175 -9.11 -1.81 22.14
C ALA A 175 -8.96 -2.84 23.26
N GLU A 176 -10.10 -3.29 23.77
CA GLU A 176 -10.17 -4.40 24.71
C GLU A 176 -11.16 -5.45 24.21
N GLU A 177 -10.94 -6.69 24.60
CA GLU A 177 -11.84 -7.79 24.26
C GLU A 177 -12.80 -8.06 25.42
N HIS A 178 -14.09 -8.10 25.09
CA HIS A 178 -15.15 -8.52 26.02
C HIS A 178 -15.69 -9.88 25.56
N SER A 179 -15.31 -10.94 26.22
CA SER A 179 -15.69 -12.29 25.83
C SER A 179 -16.14 -13.14 27.03
N ALA A 180 -16.85 -14.23 26.72
CA ALA A 180 -17.26 -15.21 27.74
C ALA A 180 -16.07 -15.95 28.39
N GLN A 181 -14.88 -15.85 27.79
CA GLN A 181 -13.67 -16.48 28.31
C GLN A 181 -13.07 -15.69 29.49
N LEU A 182 -13.42 -14.40 29.61
CA LEU A 182 -12.98 -13.55 30.70
C LEU A 182 -13.87 -13.73 31.92
N ALA A 183 -13.27 -13.61 33.11
CA ALA A 183 -14.04 -13.61 34.34
C ALA A 183 -15.04 -12.44 34.37
N GLN A 184 -16.24 -12.67 34.91
CA GLN A 184 -17.30 -11.65 34.95
C GLN A 184 -16.85 -10.31 35.56
N LYS A 185 -16.00 -10.37 36.58
CA LYS A 185 -15.41 -9.20 37.22
C LYS A 185 -14.54 -8.37 36.25
N GLU A 186 -13.77 -9.05 35.39
CA GLU A 186 -12.92 -8.39 34.41
C GLU A 186 -13.76 -7.80 33.27
N ASN A 187 -14.76 -8.51 32.78
CA ASN A 187 -15.68 -7.97 31.80
C ASN A 187 -16.37 -6.69 32.28
N ARG A 188 -16.84 -6.65 33.54
CA ARG A 188 -17.41 -5.44 34.15
C ARG A 188 -16.39 -4.30 34.21
N ARG A 189 -15.16 -4.59 34.64
CA ARG A 189 -14.10 -3.58 34.66
C ARG A 189 -13.83 -2.98 33.28
N LEU A 190 -13.80 -3.80 32.21
CA LEU A 190 -13.60 -3.34 30.84
C LEU A 190 -14.76 -2.48 30.34
N GLN A 191 -16.01 -2.85 30.69
CA GLN A 191 -17.19 -2.04 30.44
C GLN A 191 -17.12 -0.66 31.12
N ASP A 192 -16.74 -0.63 32.41
CA ASP A 192 -16.60 0.61 33.17
C ASP A 192 -15.50 1.51 32.56
N LEU A 193 -14.39 0.95 32.11
CA LEU A 193 -13.33 1.70 31.42
C LEU A 193 -13.81 2.26 30.07
N PHE A 194 -14.64 1.53 29.36
CA PHE A 194 -15.24 1.99 28.10
C PHE A 194 -16.25 3.11 28.36
N ILE A 195 -17.16 2.95 29.32
CA ILE A 195 -18.16 3.98 29.73
C ILE A 195 -17.44 5.27 30.19
N GLN A 196 -16.32 5.14 30.90
CA GLN A 196 -15.52 6.29 31.35
C GLN A 196 -14.68 6.93 30.23
N GLY A 197 -14.75 6.43 29.00
CA GLY A 197 -13.93 6.91 27.88
C GLY A 197 -12.44 6.61 27.98
N LYS A 198 -12.02 5.76 28.93
CA LYS A 198 -10.62 5.30 29.08
C LYS A 198 -10.28 4.19 28.07
N ARG A 199 -11.26 3.63 27.46
CA ARG A 199 -11.19 2.73 26.30
C ARG A 199 -12.17 3.24 25.25
N ASN A 200 -11.79 3.18 23.99
CA ASN A 200 -12.61 3.72 22.91
C ASN A 200 -13.04 2.67 21.87
N VAL A 201 -12.50 1.46 21.97
CA VAL A 201 -12.93 0.30 21.19
C VAL A 201 -13.17 -0.87 22.12
N LEU A 202 -14.33 -1.50 22.00
CA LEU A 202 -14.66 -2.73 22.68
C LEU A 202 -15.01 -3.78 21.63
N SER A 203 -14.15 -4.79 21.48
CA SER A 203 -14.45 -5.97 20.66
C SER A 203 -15.22 -6.96 21.49
N ALA A 204 -16.41 -7.34 21.06
CA ALA A 204 -17.25 -8.24 21.82
C ALA A 204 -17.79 -9.37 20.97
N THR A 205 -17.94 -10.53 21.59
CA THR A 205 -18.72 -11.65 21.07
C THR A 205 -20.19 -11.50 21.47
N THR A 206 -21.00 -12.51 21.29
CA THR A 206 -22.41 -12.59 21.70
C THR A 206 -22.67 -12.24 23.17
N THR A 207 -21.63 -12.07 23.97
CA THR A 207 -21.73 -11.68 25.40
C THR A 207 -22.29 -10.26 25.63
N LEU A 208 -22.38 -9.43 24.59
CA LEU A 208 -23.01 -8.12 24.65
C LEU A 208 -24.47 -8.12 24.11
N GLU A 209 -25.03 -9.28 23.77
CA GLU A 209 -26.34 -9.37 23.10
C GLU A 209 -27.53 -8.98 23.97
N VAL A 210 -27.44 -9.00 25.29
CA VAL A 210 -28.62 -8.78 26.14
C VAL A 210 -28.33 -7.79 27.29
N GLY A 211 -28.91 -6.59 27.16
CA GLY A 211 -29.19 -5.72 28.30
C GLY A 211 -28.00 -5.07 29.00
N ILE A 212 -26.87 -4.94 28.32
CA ILE A 212 -25.73 -4.21 28.88
C ILE A 212 -25.82 -2.76 28.43
N ASP A 213 -26.02 -1.87 29.39
CA ASP A 213 -25.90 -0.42 29.17
C ASP A 213 -24.43 -0.06 29.13
N ILE A 214 -23.92 0.14 27.92
CA ILE A 214 -22.53 0.59 27.66
C ILE A 214 -22.42 2.08 27.36
N GLY A 215 -23.50 2.84 27.61
CA GLY A 215 -23.54 4.28 27.38
C GLY A 215 -23.66 4.68 25.91
N GLY A 216 -23.28 5.90 25.58
CA GLY A 216 -23.38 6.43 24.22
C GLY A 216 -22.35 5.81 23.28
N LEU A 217 -22.79 5.06 22.27
CA LEU A 217 -21.96 4.53 21.20
C LEU A 217 -21.88 5.53 20.05
N SER A 218 -20.67 5.81 19.58
CA SER A 218 -20.45 6.62 18.36
C SER A 218 -20.53 5.77 17.07
N GLY A 219 -20.37 4.46 17.17
CA GLY A 219 -20.46 3.55 16.03
C GLY A 219 -20.39 2.09 16.44
N ILE A 220 -20.94 1.22 15.60
CA ILE A 220 -20.92 -0.23 15.76
C ILE A 220 -20.43 -0.82 14.45
N LEU A 221 -19.45 -1.75 14.53
CA LEU A 221 -19.00 -2.56 13.41
C LEU A 221 -19.37 -4.02 13.68
N MET A 222 -20.22 -4.59 12.85
CA MET A 222 -20.59 -6.01 12.92
C MET A 222 -19.77 -6.79 11.93
N ALA A 223 -19.02 -7.79 12.42
CA ALA A 223 -18.17 -8.63 11.59
C ALA A 223 -18.97 -9.77 10.89
N ASN A 224 -20.04 -10.24 11.52
CA ASN A 224 -20.94 -11.25 10.98
C ASN A 224 -22.39 -10.86 11.30
N VAL A 225 -23.26 -11.01 10.34
CA VAL A 225 -24.72 -10.91 10.46
C VAL A 225 -25.31 -12.28 10.11
#